data_50389d102da78badbfad1b7f41538862
#
_entry.id   50389d102da78badbfad1b7f41538862
#
_cell.length_a   1.000
_cell.length_b   1.000
_cell.length_c   1.000
_cell.angle_alpha   90.00
_cell.angle_beta   90.00
_cell.angle_gamma   90.00
#
_symmetry.space_group_name_H-M   'P 1'
#
loop_
_entity.id
_entity.type
_entity.pdbx_description
1 polymer ?
#
loop_
_entity_poly.entity_id
_entity_poly.type
_entity_poly.pdbx_seq_one_letter_code
_entity_poly.pdbx_strand_id
1 'polypeptide(L)'
;MNKNFINITAEQSKEGIINANFKSEVKNFNQLISLGGALIQTFICSATEIVQQNTDEEVPNELIELAIMDALIDKIKNLLNMTNESNEDAVDSFLADIFNKRNKN
;
A
#
# COMPACT_ATOMS: atom_id res chain seq x y z
N MET A 1 15.61 4.18 22.61
CA MET A 1 14.15 4.23 22.57
C MET A 1 13.62 3.49 21.36
N ASN A 2 12.73 2.56 21.60
CA ASN A 2 12.25 1.70 20.53
C ASN A 2 11.08 2.35 19.79
N LYS A 3 11.25 2.52 18.51
CA LYS A 3 10.19 3.00 17.65
C LYS A 3 9.67 1.85 16.82
N ASN A 4 8.36 1.82 16.64
CA ASN A 4 7.77 0.94 15.62
C ASN A 4 7.86 1.66 14.27
N PHE A 5 8.32 0.98 13.25
CA PHE A 5 8.46 1.62 11.95
C PHE A 5 8.40 0.62 10.82
N ILE A 6 8.07 1.15 9.64
CA ILE A 6 8.21 0.47 8.37
C ILE A 6 8.93 1.42 7.42
N ASN A 7 9.96 0.90 6.74
CA ASN A 7 10.62 1.64 5.67
C ASN A 7 10.56 0.81 4.41
N ILE A 8 10.05 1.39 3.36
CA ILE A 8 10.02 0.76 2.04
C ILE A 8 10.69 1.70 1.06
N THR A 9 11.64 1.18 0.29
CA THR A 9 12.27 1.94 -0.78
C THR A 9 12.19 1.15 -2.07
N ALA A 10 12.05 1.86 -3.17
CA ALA A 10 12.07 1.24 -4.49
C ALA A 10 12.83 2.13 -5.44
N GLU A 11 13.68 1.54 -6.24
CA GLU A 11 14.48 2.24 -7.23
C GLU A 11 14.39 1.51 -8.56
N GLN A 12 14.42 2.28 -9.64
CA GLN A 12 14.44 1.71 -10.97
C GLN A 12 15.72 2.13 -11.68
N SER A 13 16.44 1.16 -12.23
CA SER A 13 17.66 1.42 -12.97
C SER A 13 17.35 1.95 -14.37
N LYS A 14 18.39 2.38 -15.08
CA LYS A 14 18.23 2.84 -16.46
C LYS A 14 17.72 1.74 -17.39
N GLU A 15 18.02 0.49 -17.05
CA GLU A 15 17.55 -0.66 -17.83
C GLU A 15 16.13 -1.07 -17.47
N GLY A 16 15.53 -0.40 -16.49
CA GLY A 16 14.17 -0.70 -16.08
C GLY A 16 14.05 -1.73 -14.97
N ILE A 17 15.18 -2.15 -14.39
CA ILE A 17 15.15 -3.12 -13.30
C ILE A 17 14.74 -2.41 -12.01
N ILE A 18 13.77 -2.98 -11.31
CA ILE A 18 13.27 -2.41 -10.07
C ILE A 18 13.81 -3.21 -8.89
N ASN A 19 14.43 -2.51 -7.95
CA ASN A 19 14.87 -3.07 -6.68
C ASN A 19 14.08 -2.43 -5.55
N ALA A 20 13.56 -3.27 -4.67
CA ALA A 20 12.78 -2.78 -3.54
C ALA A 20 13.30 -3.37 -2.25
N ASN A 21 13.26 -2.58 -1.19
CA ASN A 21 13.70 -2.98 0.14
C ASN A 21 12.61 -2.72 1.15
N PHE A 22 12.52 -3.60 2.14
CA PHE A 22 11.57 -3.47 3.22
C PHE A 22 12.31 -3.68 4.54
N LYS A 23 12.20 -2.69 5.41
CA LYS A 23 12.73 -2.79 6.78
C LYS A 23 11.60 -2.45 7.74
N SER A 24 11.48 -3.22 8.79
CA SER A 24 10.42 -2.95 9.75
C SER A 24 10.82 -3.39 11.14
N GLU A 25 10.21 -2.73 12.10
CA GLU A 25 10.24 -3.15 13.49
C GLU A 25 8.84 -2.89 14.05
N VAL A 26 8.03 -3.94 14.08
CA VAL A 26 6.66 -3.86 14.55
C VAL A 26 6.39 -5.04 15.47
N LYS A 27 5.47 -4.84 16.42
CA LYS A 27 5.20 -5.85 17.43
C LYS A 27 4.00 -6.71 17.11
N ASN A 28 3.09 -6.22 16.30
CA ASN A 28 1.88 -6.98 16.01
C ASN A 28 1.29 -6.56 14.67
N PHE A 29 0.30 -7.33 14.24
CA PHE A 29 -0.33 -7.11 12.95
C PHE A 29 -0.99 -5.75 12.83
N ASN A 30 -1.62 -5.28 13.91
CA ASN A 30 -2.27 -3.97 13.89
C ASN A 30 -1.28 -2.84 13.61
N GLN A 31 -0.12 -2.88 14.24
CA GLN A 31 0.92 -1.88 14.00
C GLN A 31 1.40 -1.94 12.56
N LEU A 32 1.57 -3.15 12.04
CA LEU A 32 1.99 -3.33 10.67
C LEU A 32 1.00 -2.68 9.69
N ILE A 33 -0.28 -2.93 9.88
CA ILE A 33 -1.32 -2.41 9.01
C ILE A 33 -1.45 -0.88 9.16
N SER A 34 -1.37 -0.37 10.39
CA SER A 34 -1.45 1.07 10.60
C SER A 34 -0.31 1.81 9.92
N LEU A 35 0.90 1.30 10.06
CA LEU A 35 2.07 1.91 9.43
C LEU A 35 2.03 1.76 7.92
N GLY A 36 1.59 0.59 7.43
CA GLY A 36 1.43 0.38 6.00
C GLY A 36 0.42 1.32 5.39
N GLY A 37 -0.71 1.52 6.09
CA GLY A 37 -1.73 2.46 5.63
C GLY A 37 -1.21 3.88 5.54
N ALA A 38 -0.46 4.32 6.56
CA ALA A 38 0.13 5.65 6.55
C ALA A 38 1.13 5.81 5.41
N LEU A 39 1.89 4.77 5.13
CA LEU A 39 2.86 4.78 4.04
C LEU A 39 2.16 4.91 2.69
N ILE A 40 1.10 4.16 2.49
CA ILE A 40 0.32 4.22 1.25
C ILE A 40 -0.35 5.59 1.11
N GLN A 41 -0.89 6.13 2.19
CA GLN A 41 -1.48 7.46 2.18
C GLN A 41 -0.47 8.51 1.74
N THR A 42 0.73 8.46 2.30
CA THR A 42 1.80 9.38 1.93
C THR A 42 2.16 9.25 0.46
N PHE A 43 2.23 8.02 -0.03
CA PHE A 43 2.52 7.77 -1.43
C PHE A 43 1.46 8.39 -2.33
N ILE A 44 0.19 8.15 -2.01
CA ILE A 44 -0.92 8.66 -2.84
C ILE A 44 -0.94 10.17 -2.85
N CYS A 45 -0.74 10.80 -1.69
CA CYS A 45 -0.70 12.27 -1.62
C CYS A 45 0.43 12.84 -2.45
N SER A 46 1.63 12.25 -2.34
CA SER A 46 2.78 12.72 -3.11
C SER A 46 2.61 12.50 -4.60
N ALA A 47 2.05 11.33 -4.97
CA ALA A 47 1.79 11.03 -6.38
C ALA A 47 0.75 11.99 -6.96
N THR A 48 -0.25 12.35 -6.17
CA THR A 48 -1.28 13.30 -6.61
C THR A 48 -0.66 14.64 -6.95
N GLU A 49 0.28 15.12 -6.13
CA GLU A 49 0.98 16.36 -6.42
C GLU A 49 1.77 16.28 -7.72
N ILE A 50 2.43 15.14 -7.94
CA ILE A 50 3.21 14.94 -9.18
C ILE A 50 2.29 15.01 -10.40
N VAL A 51 1.13 14.34 -10.31
CA VAL A 51 0.18 14.34 -11.43
C VAL A 51 -0.35 15.74 -11.68
N GLN A 52 -0.70 16.49 -10.63
CA GLN A 52 -1.19 17.86 -10.79
C GLN A 52 -0.16 18.77 -11.47
N GLN A 53 1.11 18.61 -11.09
CA GLN A 53 2.18 19.42 -11.68
C GLN A 53 2.39 19.14 -13.16
N ASN A 54 2.03 17.94 -13.60
CA ASN A 54 2.22 17.51 -14.98
C ASN A 54 0.95 17.55 -15.81
N THR A 55 -0.13 18.14 -15.26
CA THR A 55 -1.41 18.23 -15.94
C THR A 55 -1.75 19.68 -16.16
N ASP A 56 -2.07 20.04 -17.41
CA ASP A 56 -2.43 21.42 -17.76
C ASP A 56 -3.83 21.80 -17.29
N GLU A 57 -4.67 20.81 -17.08
CA GLU A 57 -6.05 21.05 -16.66
C GLU A 57 -6.17 20.88 -15.16
N GLU A 58 -7.06 21.66 -14.57
CA GLU A 58 -7.35 21.53 -13.15
C GLU A 58 -8.27 20.33 -12.92
N VAL A 59 -7.74 19.32 -12.24
CA VAL A 59 -8.47 18.11 -11.95
C VAL A 59 -8.63 17.99 -10.44
N PRO A 60 -9.82 17.62 -9.95
CA PRO A 60 -9.99 17.44 -8.49
C PRO A 60 -9.02 16.42 -7.93
N ASN A 61 -8.41 16.75 -6.80
CA ASN A 61 -7.45 15.84 -6.15
C ASN A 61 -8.07 14.48 -5.85
N GLU A 62 -9.32 14.46 -5.42
CA GLU A 62 -9.99 13.21 -5.11
C GLU A 62 -10.03 12.26 -6.30
N LEU A 63 -10.29 12.80 -7.48
CA LEU A 63 -10.33 11.98 -8.69
C LEU A 63 -8.95 11.38 -8.99
N ILE A 64 -7.90 12.19 -8.84
CA ILE A 64 -6.53 11.72 -9.07
C ILE A 64 -6.16 10.64 -8.05
N GLU A 65 -6.52 10.86 -6.79
CA GLU A 65 -6.25 9.89 -5.73
C GLU A 65 -6.91 8.54 -6.01
N LEU A 66 -8.17 8.57 -6.42
CA LEU A 66 -8.89 7.35 -6.76
C LEU A 66 -8.26 6.64 -7.95
N ALA A 67 -7.84 7.40 -8.96
CA ALA A 67 -7.21 6.82 -10.14
C ALA A 67 -5.88 6.17 -9.78
N ILE A 68 -5.10 6.81 -8.90
CA ILE A 68 -3.82 6.25 -8.46
C ILE A 68 -4.06 4.96 -7.68
N MET A 69 -5.03 4.95 -6.77
CA MET A 69 -5.36 3.76 -6.00
C MET A 69 -5.76 2.61 -6.92
N ASP A 70 -6.59 2.90 -7.91
CA ASP A 70 -7.05 1.88 -8.84
C ASP A 70 -5.91 1.29 -9.65
N ALA A 71 -5.03 2.16 -10.15
CA ALA A 71 -3.86 1.73 -10.91
C ALA A 71 -2.91 0.89 -10.06
N LEU A 72 -2.72 1.29 -8.80
CA LEU A 72 -1.87 0.54 -7.88
C LEU A 72 -2.43 -0.85 -7.58
N ILE A 73 -3.73 -0.92 -7.34
CA ILE A 73 -4.37 -2.21 -7.06
C ILE A 73 -4.19 -3.16 -8.23
N ASP A 74 -4.42 -2.66 -9.45
CA ASP A 74 -4.22 -3.48 -10.65
C ASP A 74 -2.78 -3.95 -10.76
N LYS A 75 -1.84 -3.06 -10.51
CA LYS A 75 -0.41 -3.41 -10.61
C LYS A 75 -0.05 -4.47 -9.58
N ILE A 76 -0.54 -4.31 -8.35
CA ILE A 76 -0.26 -5.26 -7.29
C ILE A 76 -0.84 -6.64 -7.63
N LYS A 77 -2.06 -6.68 -8.14
CA LYS A 77 -2.68 -7.94 -8.54
C LYS A 77 -1.86 -8.64 -9.62
N ASN A 78 -1.38 -7.87 -10.59
CA ASN A 78 -0.55 -8.43 -11.67
C ASN A 78 0.77 -8.96 -11.14
N LEU A 79 1.42 -8.21 -10.27
CA LEU A 79 2.72 -8.61 -9.73
C LEU A 79 2.61 -9.85 -8.84
N LEU A 80 1.50 -10.01 -8.16
CA LEU A 80 1.27 -11.15 -7.28
C LEU A 80 0.56 -12.30 -7.98
N ASN A 81 0.26 -12.15 -9.29
CA ASN A 81 -0.46 -13.15 -10.07
C ASN A 81 -1.82 -13.48 -9.47
N MET A 82 -2.48 -12.48 -8.91
CA MET A 82 -3.79 -12.67 -8.31
C MET A 82 -4.87 -12.65 -9.37
N THR A 83 -5.85 -13.53 -9.22
CA THR A 83 -7.00 -13.52 -10.10
C THR A 83 -7.97 -12.43 -9.69
N ASN A 84 -8.86 -12.05 -10.63
CA ASN A 84 -9.88 -11.05 -10.31
C ASN A 84 -11.04 -11.64 -9.51
N GLU A 85 -11.07 -12.95 -9.34
CA GLU A 85 -12.09 -13.56 -8.52
C GLU A 85 -11.77 -13.33 -7.05
N SER A 86 -12.69 -12.73 -6.34
CA SER A 86 -12.47 -12.45 -4.94
C SER A 86 -12.91 -13.64 -4.10
N ASN A 87 -12.05 -13.99 -3.16
CA ASN A 87 -12.39 -14.93 -2.10
C ASN A 87 -12.68 -14.14 -0.84
N GLU A 88 -13.66 -13.24 -0.92
CA GLU A 88 -13.95 -12.31 0.17
C GLU A 88 -14.22 -13.03 1.48
N ASP A 89 -14.98 -14.12 1.42
CA ASP A 89 -15.28 -14.88 2.63
C ASP A 89 -14.03 -15.45 3.27
N ALA A 90 -13.13 -15.99 2.46
CA ALA A 90 -11.88 -16.53 2.97
C ALA A 90 -10.98 -15.46 3.55
N VAL A 91 -10.92 -14.31 2.88
CA VAL A 91 -10.12 -13.18 3.36
C VAL A 91 -10.70 -12.65 4.67
N ASP A 92 -12.01 -12.46 4.73
CA ASP A 92 -12.67 -11.98 5.94
C ASP A 92 -12.44 -12.92 7.12
N SER A 93 -12.55 -14.23 6.88
CA SER A 93 -12.30 -15.23 7.92
C SER A 93 -10.87 -15.17 8.42
N PHE A 94 -9.92 -15.04 7.50
CA PHE A 94 -8.51 -14.96 7.85
C PHE A 94 -8.22 -13.72 8.69
N LEU A 95 -8.73 -12.58 8.28
CA LEU A 95 -8.51 -11.33 9.00
C LEU A 95 -9.16 -11.37 10.39
N ALA A 96 -10.36 -11.91 10.49
CA ALA A 96 -11.04 -12.04 11.77
C ALA A 96 -10.23 -12.94 12.70
N ASP A 97 -9.67 -14.03 12.18
CA ASP A 97 -8.87 -14.95 12.98
C ASP A 97 -7.62 -14.27 13.53
N ILE A 98 -6.92 -13.51 12.71
CA ILE A 98 -5.74 -12.78 13.14
C ILE A 98 -6.07 -11.78 14.24
N PHE A 99 -7.13 -10.99 14.03
CA PHE A 99 -7.52 -9.99 15.01
C PHE A 99 -8.01 -10.63 16.31
N ASN A 100 -8.73 -11.73 16.22
CA ASN A 100 -9.20 -12.44 17.40
C ASN A 100 -8.06 -13.02 18.22
N LYS A 101 -7.09 -13.59 17.56
CA LYS A 101 -5.91 -14.13 18.27
C LYS A 101 -5.19 -13.04 19.03
N ARG A 102 -5.13 -11.87 18.44
CA ARG A 102 -4.47 -10.75 19.06
C ARG A 102 -5.21 -10.27 20.30
N ASN A 103 -6.53 -10.36 20.29
CA ASN A 103 -7.36 -9.88 21.38
C ASN A 103 -7.51 -10.87 22.53
N LYS A 104 -7.02 -12.08 22.39
CA LYS A 104 -7.19 -13.13 23.38
C LYS A 104 -6.10 -13.19 24.44
N ASN A 105 -5.29 -12.21 24.54
CA ASN A 105 -4.26 -12.20 25.59
C ASN A 105 -4.78 -11.66 26.90
#